data_67baadb21d0f1a23121f94fb84721658
#
_entry.id   67baadb21d0f1a23121f94fb84721658
#
_cell.length_a   1.000
_cell.length_b   1.000
_cell.length_c   1.000
_cell.angle_alpha   90.00
_cell.angle_beta   90.00
_cell.angle_gamma   90.00
#
_symmetry.space_group_name_H-M   'P 1'
#
loop_
_entity.id
_entity.type
_entity.pdbx_description
1 polymer ?
#
loop_
_entity_poly.entity_id
_entity_poly.type
_entity_poly.pdbx_seq_one_letter_code
_entity_poly.pdbx_strand_id
1 'polypeptide(L)'
;MVEREHLAGRWVHSHEEDSGDELVFRPAGYAFPPSRGREAIELHPDGSYAGSVPGPVDKPEATEGEWTLDDDGRLRLGDRVLEITEAAGDVLKVRRA
;
A
#
# COMPACT_ATOMS: atom_id res chain seq x y z
N MET A 1 -16.39 8.12 -2.35
CA MET A 1 -15.14 8.84 -2.69
C MET A 1 -14.09 8.54 -1.65
N VAL A 2 -12.88 8.19 -2.08
CA VAL A 2 -11.77 7.90 -1.17
C VAL A 2 -11.16 9.21 -0.71
N GLU A 3 -11.01 9.37 0.59
CA GLU A 3 -10.39 10.55 1.16
C GLU A 3 -8.94 10.25 1.53
N ARG A 4 -8.08 11.23 1.31
CA ARG A 4 -6.65 11.14 1.61
C ARG A 4 -6.40 10.71 3.06
N GLU A 5 -7.19 11.20 3.99
CA GLU A 5 -7.05 10.91 5.41
C GLU A 5 -7.26 9.43 5.73
N HIS A 6 -8.09 8.73 4.96
CA HIS A 6 -8.34 7.32 5.14
C HIS A 6 -7.17 6.46 4.65
N LEU A 7 -6.31 7.02 3.82
CA LEU A 7 -5.15 6.32 3.31
C LEU A 7 -3.90 6.55 4.16
N ALA A 8 -3.90 7.58 5.01
CA ALA A 8 -2.75 7.83 5.88
C ALA A 8 -2.60 6.68 6.88
N GLY A 9 -1.36 6.20 7.03
CA GLY A 9 -1.06 5.08 7.92
C GLY A 9 -0.18 4.06 7.25
N ARG A 10 0.04 2.95 7.93
CA ARG A 10 0.87 1.85 7.44
C ARG A 10 0.01 0.73 6.88
N TRP A 11 0.26 0.39 5.63
CA TRP A 11 -0.44 -0.68 4.93
C TRP A 11 0.54 -1.79 4.61
N VAL A 12 0.14 -3.04 4.87
CA VAL A 12 0.98 -4.21 4.65
C VAL A 12 0.30 -5.12 3.63
N HIS A 13 1.06 -5.62 2.68
CA HIS A 13 0.54 -6.44 1.59
C HIS A 13 0.03 -7.78 2.12
N SER A 14 -1.25 -8.03 1.89
CA SER A 14 -1.91 -9.29 2.23
C SER A 14 -2.02 -10.14 0.97
N HIS A 15 -0.89 -10.72 0.55
CA HIS A 15 -0.81 -11.44 -0.72
C HIS A 15 -1.75 -12.65 -0.79
N GLU A 16 -2.16 -13.20 0.35
CA GLU A 16 -3.10 -14.32 0.39
C GLU A 16 -4.49 -13.95 -0.12
N GLU A 17 -4.80 -12.65 -0.11
CA GLU A 17 -6.10 -12.16 -0.55
C GLU A 17 -6.06 -11.59 -1.98
N ASP A 18 -4.89 -11.56 -2.61
CA ASP A 18 -4.77 -11.04 -3.98
C ASP A 18 -5.64 -11.84 -4.95
N SER A 19 -6.20 -11.15 -5.94
CA SER A 19 -7.05 -11.79 -6.95
C SER A 19 -6.77 -11.18 -8.32
N GLY A 20 -6.28 -11.99 -9.24
CA GLY A 20 -5.92 -11.52 -10.58
C GLY A 20 -4.85 -10.44 -10.51
N ASP A 21 -5.16 -9.26 -11.01
CA ASP A 21 -4.27 -8.09 -10.98
C ASP A 21 -4.53 -7.16 -9.79
N GLU A 22 -5.45 -7.54 -8.91
CA GLU A 22 -5.80 -6.75 -7.74
C GLU A 22 -4.93 -7.16 -6.55
N LEU A 23 -4.29 -6.17 -5.93
CA LEU A 23 -3.46 -6.35 -4.75
C LEU A 23 -4.22 -5.88 -3.52
N VAL A 24 -4.15 -6.65 -2.44
CA VAL A 24 -4.85 -6.33 -1.20
C VAL A 24 -3.85 -5.93 -0.14
N PHE A 25 -4.10 -4.79 0.47
CA PHE A 25 -3.31 -4.29 1.61
C PHE A 25 -4.21 -4.19 2.82
N ARG A 26 -3.65 -4.51 3.99
CA ARG A 26 -4.34 -4.41 5.28
C ARG A 26 -3.55 -3.53 6.22
N PRO A 27 -4.20 -2.91 7.23
CA PRO A 27 -3.48 -2.15 8.24
C PRO A 27 -2.47 -3.01 8.99
N ALA A 28 -1.41 -2.39 9.50
CA ALA A 28 -0.32 -3.10 10.17
C ALA A 28 -0.78 -3.97 11.35
N GLY A 29 -1.92 -3.63 11.98
CA GLY A 29 -2.47 -4.41 13.09
C GLY A 29 -3.30 -5.62 12.67
N TYR A 30 -3.47 -5.86 11.37
CA TYR A 30 -4.24 -7.01 10.90
C TYR A 30 -3.53 -8.32 11.25
N ALA A 31 -4.31 -9.37 11.53
CA ALA A 31 -3.79 -10.68 11.92
C ALA A 31 -3.36 -11.48 10.67
N PHE A 32 -2.17 -11.20 10.18
CA PHE A 32 -1.65 -11.87 8.98
C PHE A 32 -1.23 -13.31 9.28
N PRO A 33 -1.43 -14.25 8.32
CA PRO A 33 -0.78 -15.54 8.40
C PRO A 33 0.74 -15.38 8.34
N PRO A 34 1.50 -16.35 8.87
CA PRO A 34 2.96 -16.28 8.81
C PRO A 34 3.47 -16.18 7.37
N SER A 35 4.47 -15.33 7.17
CA SER A 35 5.09 -15.12 5.87
C SER A 35 6.52 -14.66 6.08
N ARG A 36 7.40 -14.95 5.12
CA ARG A 36 8.81 -14.57 5.21
C ARG A 36 9.04 -13.08 5.12
N GLY A 37 8.09 -12.36 4.55
CA GLY A 37 8.18 -10.92 4.42
C GLY A 37 7.02 -10.41 3.59
N ARG A 38 6.67 -9.17 3.83
CA ARG A 38 5.56 -8.54 3.13
C ARG A 38 5.96 -7.14 2.72
N GLU A 39 5.54 -6.74 1.52
CA GLU A 39 5.64 -5.34 1.14
C GLU A 39 4.82 -4.50 2.11
N ALA A 40 5.35 -3.36 2.50
CA ALA A 40 4.63 -2.42 3.34
C ALA A 40 4.78 -1.02 2.76
N ILE A 41 3.73 -0.24 2.85
CA ILE A 41 3.76 1.18 2.49
C ILE A 41 3.22 1.97 3.65
N GLU A 42 3.87 3.10 3.92
CA GLU A 42 3.46 4.01 4.97
C GLU A 42 3.18 5.36 4.33
N LEU A 43 1.93 5.79 4.41
CA LEU A 43 1.49 7.04 3.82
C LEU A 43 1.33 8.07 4.93
N HIS A 44 2.10 9.13 4.85
CA HIS A 44 2.10 10.17 5.89
C HIS A 44 1.16 11.30 5.51
N PRO A 45 0.48 11.91 6.48
CA PRO A 45 -0.47 13.00 6.19
C PRO A 45 0.18 14.22 5.52
N ASP A 46 1.49 14.38 5.65
CA ASP A 46 2.21 15.50 5.04
C ASP A 46 2.51 15.29 3.55
N GLY A 47 2.13 14.13 3.00
CA GLY A 47 2.37 13.82 1.59
C GLY A 47 3.61 13.00 1.31
N SER A 48 4.39 12.66 2.33
CA SER A 48 5.54 11.77 2.15
C SER A 48 5.12 10.31 2.30
N TYR A 49 5.86 9.38 1.71
CA TYR A 49 5.64 7.97 1.92
C TYR A 49 6.96 7.25 2.09
N ALA A 50 6.88 6.11 2.78
CA ALA A 50 7.98 5.18 2.89
C ALA A 50 7.48 3.80 2.49
N GLY A 51 8.25 3.08 1.69
CA GLY A 51 7.91 1.73 1.27
C GLY A 51 9.01 0.76 1.66
N SER A 52 8.63 -0.49 1.89
CA SER A 52 9.56 -1.56 2.21
C SER A 52 9.11 -2.82 1.49
N VAL A 53 10.03 -3.44 0.75
CA VAL A 53 9.78 -4.71 0.06
C VAL A 53 10.80 -5.73 0.54
N PRO A 54 10.45 -7.04 0.56
CA PRO A 54 11.43 -8.07 0.89
C PRO A 54 12.58 -8.03 -0.11
N GLY A 55 13.80 -7.90 0.39
CA GLY A 55 14.99 -7.89 -0.45
C GLY A 55 15.49 -9.31 -0.74
N PRO A 56 16.42 -9.46 -1.71
CA PRO A 56 16.99 -10.76 -2.06
C PRO A 56 17.91 -11.33 -0.99
N VAL A 57 18.32 -10.50 -0.03
CA VAL A 57 19.05 -10.91 1.17
C VAL A 57 18.23 -10.52 2.38
N ASP A 58 18.70 -10.81 3.58
CA ASP A 58 17.92 -10.62 4.81
C ASP A 58 17.56 -9.15 5.14
N LYS A 59 17.93 -8.22 4.27
CA LYS A 59 17.61 -6.81 4.48
C LYS A 59 16.49 -6.38 3.54
N PRO A 60 15.39 -5.80 4.05
CA PRO A 60 14.37 -5.24 3.18
C PRO A 60 14.91 -4.03 2.41
N GLU A 61 14.44 -3.85 1.18
CA GLU A 61 14.72 -2.65 0.42
C GLU A 61 13.71 -1.59 0.79
N ALA A 62 14.19 -0.41 1.15
CA ALA A 62 13.35 0.71 1.54
C ALA A 62 13.33 1.76 0.43
N THR A 63 12.14 2.32 0.17
CA THR A 63 11.97 3.44 -0.76
C THR A 63 11.28 4.57 -0.03
N GLU A 64 11.57 5.79 -0.46
CA GLU A 64 10.92 6.98 0.10
C GLU A 64 10.55 7.93 -1.03
N GLY A 65 9.51 8.72 -0.83
CA GLY A 65 9.08 9.67 -1.83
C GLY A 65 7.84 10.41 -1.39
N GLU A 66 7.08 10.88 -2.36
CA GLU A 66 5.84 11.59 -2.12
C GLU A 66 4.67 10.80 -2.69
N TRP A 67 3.52 10.94 -2.06
CA TRP A 67 2.31 10.30 -2.55
C TRP A 67 1.21 11.34 -2.76
N THR A 68 0.37 11.05 -3.75
CA THR A 68 -0.81 11.88 -4.02
C THR A 68 -1.99 10.97 -4.33
N LEU A 69 -3.18 11.49 -4.11
CA LEU A 69 -4.43 10.83 -4.47
C LEU A 69 -5.13 11.71 -5.49
N ASP A 70 -5.33 11.18 -6.69
CA ASP A 70 -6.01 11.91 -7.75
C ASP A 70 -7.53 11.83 -7.57
N ASP A 71 -8.26 12.78 -8.17
CA ASP A 71 -9.72 12.83 -8.10
C ASP A 71 -10.38 11.61 -8.74
N ASP A 72 -9.69 10.94 -9.64
CA ASP A 72 -10.22 9.74 -10.31
C ASP A 72 -9.90 8.44 -9.56
N GLY A 73 -9.38 8.53 -8.34
CA GLY A 73 -9.12 7.37 -7.50
C GLY A 73 -7.78 6.70 -7.76
N ARG A 74 -6.83 7.40 -8.36
CA ARG A 74 -5.49 6.87 -8.55
C ARG A 74 -4.56 7.32 -7.44
N LEU A 75 -3.82 6.37 -6.92
CA LEU A 75 -2.81 6.62 -5.90
C LEU A 75 -1.44 6.65 -6.57
N ARG A 76 -0.72 7.75 -6.40
CA ARG A 76 0.63 7.89 -6.94
C ARG A 76 1.64 7.80 -5.82
N LEU A 77 2.62 6.92 -5.99
CA LEU A 77 3.71 6.71 -5.04
C LEU A 77 5.02 6.95 -5.80
N GLY A 78 5.49 8.19 -5.78
CA GLY A 78 6.62 8.56 -6.61
C GLY A 78 6.26 8.42 -8.09
N ASP A 79 6.95 7.54 -8.80
CA ASP A 79 6.68 7.25 -10.21
C ASP A 79 5.73 6.05 -10.42
N ARG A 80 5.26 5.44 -9.33
CA ARG A 80 4.36 4.30 -9.38
C ARG A 80 2.91 4.79 -9.29
N VAL A 81 2.04 4.30 -10.17
CA VAL A 81 0.63 4.67 -10.19
C VAL A 81 -0.22 3.42 -9.95
N LEU A 82 -1.13 3.49 -9.01
CA LEU A 82 -2.03 2.40 -8.66
C LEU A 82 -3.47 2.92 -8.73
N GLU A 83 -4.36 2.08 -9.26
CA GLU A 83 -5.79 2.38 -9.28
C GLU A 83 -6.44 1.77 -8.04
N ILE A 84 -7.11 2.58 -7.24
CA ILE A 84 -7.80 2.12 -6.05
C ILE A 84 -9.13 1.50 -6.46
N THR A 85 -9.31 0.21 -6.17
CA THR A 85 -10.57 -0.49 -6.46
C THR A 85 -11.46 -0.55 -5.24
N GLU A 86 -10.87 -0.52 -4.04
CA GLU A 86 -11.64 -0.42 -2.80
C GLU A 86 -10.76 0.19 -1.71
N ALA A 87 -11.34 1.07 -0.91
CA ALA A 87 -10.66 1.62 0.26
C ALA A 87 -11.66 1.72 1.40
N ALA A 88 -11.37 1.03 2.49
CA ALA A 88 -12.16 1.05 3.73
C ALA A 88 -11.20 1.17 4.90
N GLY A 89 -11.72 1.24 6.12
CA GLY A 89 -10.87 1.41 7.30
C GLY A 89 -9.89 0.27 7.54
N ASP A 90 -10.20 -0.93 7.05
CA ASP A 90 -9.42 -2.14 7.30
C ASP A 90 -8.93 -2.81 6.01
N VAL A 91 -9.11 -2.20 4.85
CA VAL A 91 -8.66 -2.79 3.59
C VAL A 91 -8.37 -1.71 2.56
N LEU A 92 -7.32 -1.92 1.79
CA LEU A 92 -7.00 -1.11 0.61
C LEU A 92 -6.74 -2.08 -0.53
N LYS A 93 -7.57 -2.02 -1.56
CA LYS A 93 -7.40 -2.85 -2.75
C LYS A 93 -7.00 -1.95 -3.91
N VAL A 94 -5.94 -2.32 -4.59
CA VAL A 94 -5.39 -1.56 -5.70
C VAL A 94 -4.99 -2.49 -6.83
N ARG A 95 -4.88 -1.94 -8.03
CA ARG A 95 -4.28 -2.65 -9.15
C ARG A 95 -3.39 -1.68 -9.91
N ARG A 96 -2.48 -2.22 -10.70
CA ARG A 96 -1.57 -1.40 -11.49
C ARG A 96 -2.36 -0.65 -12.57
N ALA A 97 -2.13 0.63 -12.61
CA ALA A 97 -2.76 1.48 -13.62
C ALA A 97 -1.99 1.42 -14.93
#